data_220b2058b4a020a8190e9422a6190b41
#
_entry.id   220b2058b4a020a8190e9422a6190b41
#
_cell.length_a   1.000
_cell.length_b   1.000
_cell.length_c   1.000
_cell.angle_alpha   90.00
_cell.angle_beta   90.00
_cell.angle_gamma   90.00
#
_symmetry.space_group_name_H-M   'P 1'
#
loop_
_entity.id
_entity.type
_entity.pdbx_description
1 polymer ?
#
loop_
_entity_poly.entity_id
_entity_poly.type
_entity_poly.pdbx_seq_one_letter_code
_entity_poly.pdbx_strand_id
1 'polypeptide(L)'
;RIPMTYDQAMTSYNEICDIDHVTDSYMRLFCDYASIMLGLLPIFVIVTRCVRDKRSHVTQVIYAKSASSAKIILSRYLANLVMVLIPVLIPAFAMELPYIYQAHTLGVVPHYLSFLKYTVIWLIPITAWIMALSYLLAELTNGVIAVIVPALYVFLSDLASSILVGNWGLKLMPRWNTFGNAGKFFQQRN
;
A
#
# COMPACT_ATOMS: atom_id res chain seq x y z
N ARG A 1 -19.06 19.25 13.44
CA ARG A 1 -19.49 17.86 13.20
C ARG A 1 -20.96 17.79 13.58
N ILE A 2 -21.82 17.42 12.66
CA ILE A 2 -23.23 17.16 12.94
C ILE A 2 -23.29 15.81 13.66
N PRO A 3 -23.87 15.69 14.85
CA PRO A 3 -24.01 14.42 15.52
C PRO A 3 -24.87 13.47 14.68
N MET A 4 -24.43 12.24 14.54
CA MET A 4 -25.14 11.20 13.79
C MET A 4 -26.43 10.85 14.53
N THR A 5 -27.54 10.77 13.82
CA THR A 5 -28.83 10.35 14.38
C THR A 5 -28.78 8.85 14.72
N TYR A 6 -29.56 8.39 15.71
CA TYR A 6 -29.61 6.98 16.11
C TYR A 6 -29.87 6.04 14.91
N ASP A 7 -30.82 6.39 14.05
CA ASP A 7 -31.14 5.59 12.86
C ASP A 7 -29.98 5.49 11.86
N GLN A 8 -29.23 6.58 11.70
CA GLN A 8 -28.02 6.58 10.87
C GLN A 8 -26.90 5.73 11.47
N ALA A 9 -26.75 5.76 12.80
CA ALA A 9 -25.78 4.93 13.49
C ALA A 9 -26.14 3.45 13.39
N MET A 10 -27.43 3.12 13.51
CA MET A 10 -27.92 1.75 13.40
C MET A 10 -27.80 1.20 11.97
N THR A 11 -28.10 2.02 10.98
CA THR A 11 -27.91 1.67 9.56
C THR A 11 -26.44 1.39 9.26
N SER A 12 -25.54 2.26 9.73
CA SER A 12 -24.09 2.05 9.55
C SER A 12 -23.57 0.81 10.28
N TYR A 13 -24.13 0.51 11.46
CA TYR A 13 -23.78 -0.70 12.22
C TYR A 13 -24.22 -1.97 11.46
N ASN A 14 -25.43 -2.00 10.94
CA ASN A 14 -25.92 -3.14 10.16
C ASN A 14 -25.16 -3.30 8.86
N GLU A 15 -24.81 -2.21 8.16
CA GLU A 15 -23.93 -2.25 6.98
C GLU A 15 -22.56 -2.89 7.30
N ILE A 16 -21.96 -2.56 8.44
CA ILE A 16 -20.68 -3.13 8.87
C ILE A 16 -20.81 -4.61 9.23
N CYS A 17 -21.91 -4.99 9.90
CA CYS A 17 -22.09 -6.37 10.33
C CYS A 17 -22.50 -7.31 9.19
N ASP A 18 -23.40 -6.87 8.30
CA ASP A 18 -24.03 -7.72 7.30
C ASP A 18 -23.32 -7.71 5.95
N ILE A 19 -22.76 -6.55 5.54
CA ILE A 19 -22.18 -6.37 4.20
C ILE A 19 -20.66 -6.35 4.24
N ASP A 20 -20.08 -5.63 5.20
CA ASP A 20 -18.67 -5.30 5.19
C ASP A 20 -17.79 -6.24 6.02
N HIS A 21 -18.39 -6.97 6.93
CA HIS A 21 -17.70 -7.77 7.95
C HIS A 21 -16.59 -7.00 8.71
N VAL A 22 -16.41 -7.29 9.98
CA VAL A 22 -15.46 -6.59 10.86
C VAL A 22 -14.01 -6.74 10.37
N THR A 23 -13.67 -7.92 9.84
CA THR A 23 -12.33 -8.23 9.31
C THR A 23 -11.97 -7.39 8.08
N ASP A 24 -12.90 -7.19 7.16
CA ASP A 24 -12.69 -6.41 5.95
C ASP A 24 -12.52 -4.91 6.27
N SER A 25 -13.33 -4.39 7.19
CA SER A 25 -13.22 -3.00 7.65
C SER A 25 -11.88 -2.72 8.32
N TYR A 26 -11.41 -3.65 9.16
CA TYR A 26 -10.10 -3.55 9.79
C TYR A 26 -8.97 -3.57 8.77
N MET A 27 -8.99 -4.51 7.81
CA MET A 27 -7.96 -4.61 6.80
C MET A 27 -7.90 -3.38 5.88
N ARG A 28 -9.04 -2.77 5.56
CA ARG A 28 -9.05 -1.49 4.82
C ARG A 28 -8.39 -0.38 5.62
N LEU A 29 -8.70 -0.27 6.91
CA LEU A 29 -8.07 0.70 7.80
C LEU A 29 -6.55 0.48 7.87
N PHE A 30 -6.13 -0.78 8.04
CA PHE A 30 -4.72 -1.13 8.06
C PHE A 30 -4.02 -0.77 6.74
N CYS A 31 -4.61 -1.12 5.60
CA CYS A 31 -4.07 -0.81 4.28
C CYS A 31 -3.94 0.70 4.02
N ASP A 32 -4.87 1.50 4.53
CA ASP A 32 -4.84 2.95 4.44
C ASP A 32 -3.59 3.54 5.12
N TYR A 33 -3.26 3.07 6.32
CA TYR A 33 -2.04 3.50 7.02
C TYR A 33 -0.77 2.85 6.46
N ALA A 34 -0.83 1.56 6.16
CA ALA A 34 0.31 0.83 5.62
C ALA A 34 0.73 1.33 4.24
N SER A 35 -0.21 1.81 3.41
CA SER A 35 0.08 2.37 2.10
C SER A 35 0.96 3.62 2.17
N ILE A 36 0.82 4.45 3.20
CA ILE A 36 1.69 5.62 3.42
C ILE A 36 3.12 5.17 3.71
N MET A 37 3.27 4.19 4.60
CA MET A 37 4.59 3.64 4.94
C MET A 37 5.24 2.95 3.74
N LEU A 38 4.48 2.12 3.03
CA LEU A 38 4.94 1.42 1.83
C LEU A 38 5.14 2.35 0.62
N GLY A 39 4.57 3.54 0.66
CA GLY A 39 4.84 4.60 -0.31
C GLY A 39 6.21 5.26 -0.09
N LEU A 40 6.63 5.45 1.16
CA LEU A 40 7.85 6.19 1.49
C LEU A 40 9.08 5.29 1.68
N LEU A 41 8.95 4.17 2.41
CA LEU A 41 10.07 3.29 2.73
C LEU A 41 10.85 2.77 1.51
N PRO A 42 10.18 2.29 0.44
CA PRO A 42 10.89 1.77 -0.73
C PRO A 42 11.78 2.80 -1.41
N ILE A 43 11.38 4.08 -1.41
CA ILE A 43 12.13 5.16 -2.03
C ILE A 43 13.54 5.23 -1.44
N PHE A 44 13.62 5.26 -0.11
CA PHE A 44 14.91 5.34 0.59
C PHE A 44 15.76 4.09 0.37
N VAL A 45 15.16 2.90 0.45
CA VAL A 45 15.86 1.62 0.26
C VAL A 45 16.46 1.54 -1.14
N ILE A 46 15.68 1.88 -2.18
CA ILE A 46 16.10 1.78 -3.58
C ILE A 46 17.16 2.82 -3.88
N VAL A 47 16.92 4.08 -3.56
CA VAL A 47 17.85 5.15 -3.91
C VAL A 47 19.18 5.00 -3.17
N THR A 48 19.17 4.65 -1.89
CA THR A 48 20.39 4.39 -1.14
C THR A 48 21.20 3.26 -1.76
N ARG A 49 20.55 2.18 -2.19
CA ARG A 49 21.19 1.07 -2.87
C ARG A 49 21.76 1.48 -4.23
N CYS A 50 20.99 2.17 -5.07
CA CYS A 50 21.45 2.62 -6.39
C CYS A 50 22.64 3.59 -6.28
N VAL A 51 22.59 4.54 -5.34
CA VAL A 51 23.69 5.47 -5.10
C VAL A 51 24.94 4.74 -4.63
N ARG A 52 24.79 3.76 -3.72
CA ARG A 52 25.92 2.93 -3.26
C ARG A 52 26.52 2.12 -4.39
N ASP A 53 25.69 1.47 -5.23
CA ASP A 53 26.16 0.66 -6.35
C ASP A 53 26.89 1.52 -7.39
N LYS A 54 26.44 2.75 -7.65
CA LYS A 54 27.13 3.70 -8.52
C LYS A 54 28.49 4.14 -7.94
N ARG A 55 28.56 4.45 -6.64
CA ARG A 55 29.81 4.89 -5.98
C ARG A 55 30.86 3.79 -5.88
N SER A 56 30.46 2.55 -5.70
CA SER A 56 31.37 1.41 -5.56
C SER A 56 31.80 0.79 -6.90
N HIS A 57 31.37 1.34 -8.04
CA HIS A 57 31.63 0.81 -9.38
C HIS A 57 31.25 -0.66 -9.59
N VAL A 58 30.42 -1.21 -8.70
CA VAL A 58 29.96 -2.61 -8.75
C VAL A 58 29.12 -2.88 -10.00
N THR A 59 28.53 -1.86 -10.56
CA THR A 59 27.76 -1.92 -11.83
C THR A 59 28.56 -2.55 -12.96
N GLN A 60 29.83 -2.19 -13.12
CA GLN A 60 30.70 -2.75 -14.15
C GLN A 60 30.93 -4.25 -13.99
N VAL A 61 31.12 -4.71 -12.75
CA VAL A 61 31.31 -6.13 -12.42
C VAL A 61 30.04 -6.94 -12.64
N ILE A 62 28.89 -6.36 -12.33
CA ILE A 62 27.59 -7.02 -12.49
C ILE A 62 27.25 -7.21 -13.97
N TYR A 63 27.49 -6.20 -14.79
CA TYR A 63 27.24 -6.27 -16.23
C TYR A 63 28.31 -7.07 -17.01
N ALA A 64 29.45 -7.35 -16.41
CA ALA A 64 30.43 -8.28 -16.97
C ALA A 64 30.02 -9.76 -16.88
N LYS A 65 28.99 -10.09 -16.07
CA LYS A 65 28.46 -11.46 -16.01
C LYS A 65 27.58 -11.75 -17.20
N SER A 66 27.56 -12.99 -17.64
CA SER A 66 26.78 -13.52 -18.77
C SER A 66 25.25 -13.55 -18.55
N ALA A 67 24.75 -12.82 -17.56
CA ALA A 67 23.32 -12.76 -17.26
C ALA A 67 22.66 -11.59 -18.01
N SER A 68 21.46 -11.81 -18.54
CA SER A 68 20.66 -10.75 -19.17
C SER A 68 20.39 -9.62 -18.18
N SER A 69 20.57 -8.36 -18.62
CA SER A 69 20.31 -7.16 -17.80
C SER A 69 18.89 -7.14 -17.24
N ALA A 70 17.90 -7.59 -18.01
CA ALA A 70 16.52 -7.70 -17.55
C ALA A 70 16.37 -8.67 -16.36
N LYS A 71 17.06 -9.81 -16.38
CA LYS A 71 17.03 -10.78 -15.28
C LYS A 71 17.65 -10.21 -14.00
N ILE A 72 18.74 -9.45 -14.14
CA ILE A 72 19.39 -8.80 -13.00
C ILE A 72 18.48 -7.74 -12.37
N ILE A 73 17.88 -6.86 -13.20
CA ILE A 73 16.99 -5.81 -12.72
C ILE A 73 15.74 -6.41 -12.05
N LEU A 74 15.10 -7.39 -12.71
CA LEU A 74 13.88 -8.02 -12.19
C LEU A 74 14.13 -8.75 -10.87
N SER A 75 15.23 -9.50 -10.75
CA SER A 75 15.56 -10.20 -9.51
C SER A 75 15.82 -9.24 -8.35
N ARG A 76 16.50 -8.12 -8.60
CA ARG A 76 16.73 -7.06 -7.62
C ARG A 76 15.42 -6.37 -7.20
N TYR A 77 14.56 -6.10 -8.17
CA TYR A 77 13.26 -5.49 -7.95
C TYR A 77 12.38 -6.39 -7.07
N LEU A 78 12.25 -7.67 -7.42
CA LEU A 78 11.46 -8.63 -6.64
C LEU A 78 12.03 -8.85 -5.24
N ALA A 79 13.34 -8.95 -5.10
CA ALA A 79 13.98 -9.09 -3.78
C ALA A 79 13.69 -7.89 -2.87
N ASN A 80 13.75 -6.66 -3.41
CA ASN A 80 13.42 -5.47 -2.64
C ASN A 80 11.92 -5.39 -2.32
N LEU A 81 11.05 -5.79 -3.25
CA LEU A 81 9.60 -5.85 -3.01
C LEU A 81 9.28 -6.77 -1.83
N VAL A 82 9.81 -7.96 -1.82
CA VAL A 82 9.64 -8.92 -0.73
C VAL A 82 10.21 -8.37 0.58
N MET A 83 11.42 -7.80 0.55
CA MET A 83 12.08 -7.23 1.72
C MET A 83 11.28 -6.08 2.36
N VAL A 84 10.60 -5.27 1.57
CA VAL A 84 9.79 -4.15 2.06
C VAL A 84 8.42 -4.61 2.54
N LEU A 85 7.82 -5.62 1.89
CA LEU A 85 6.50 -6.13 2.26
C LEU A 85 6.51 -6.97 3.55
N ILE A 86 7.50 -7.82 3.75
CA ILE A 86 7.54 -8.75 4.90
C ILE A 86 7.36 -8.03 6.25
N PRO A 87 8.11 -6.95 6.58
CA PRO A 87 7.96 -6.26 7.87
C PRO A 87 6.57 -5.65 8.10
N VAL A 88 5.83 -5.39 7.05
CA VAL A 88 4.47 -4.82 7.14
C VAL A 88 3.42 -5.93 7.21
N LEU A 89 3.61 -7.01 6.47
CA LEU A 89 2.65 -8.12 6.41
C LEU A 89 2.63 -8.97 7.68
N ILE A 90 3.77 -9.15 8.35
CA ILE A 90 3.83 -9.92 9.60
C ILE A 90 2.94 -9.29 10.69
N PRO A 91 3.09 -8.01 11.07
CA PRO A 91 2.21 -7.41 12.05
C PRO A 91 0.75 -7.30 11.57
N ALA A 92 0.51 -7.10 10.28
CA ALA A 92 -0.84 -7.09 9.72
C ALA A 92 -1.57 -8.41 10.00
N PHE A 93 -0.93 -9.53 9.68
CA PHE A 93 -1.47 -10.86 9.93
C PHE A 93 -1.64 -11.14 11.43
N ALA A 94 -0.66 -10.76 12.25
CA ALA A 94 -0.74 -10.93 13.70
C ALA A 94 -1.89 -10.14 14.32
N MET A 95 -2.21 -8.98 13.78
CA MET A 95 -3.32 -8.14 14.23
C MET A 95 -4.69 -8.60 13.71
N GLU A 96 -4.76 -9.31 12.59
CA GLU A 96 -6.01 -9.86 12.07
C GLU A 96 -6.59 -10.96 12.98
N LEU A 97 -5.74 -11.77 13.61
CA LEU A 97 -6.17 -12.87 14.47
C LEU A 97 -7.11 -12.47 15.62
N PRO A 98 -6.85 -11.41 16.41
CA PRO A 98 -7.79 -10.92 17.43
C PRO A 98 -9.14 -10.49 16.86
N TYR A 99 -9.18 -9.91 15.67
CA TYR A 99 -10.44 -9.48 15.04
C TYR A 99 -11.28 -10.66 14.56
N ILE A 100 -10.63 -11.72 14.06
CA ILE A 100 -11.31 -12.99 13.76
C ILE A 100 -11.92 -13.57 15.04
N TYR A 101 -11.18 -13.58 16.14
CA TYR A 101 -11.67 -14.04 17.42
C TYR A 101 -12.85 -13.21 17.92
N GLN A 102 -12.77 -11.88 17.84
CA GLN A 102 -13.88 -10.98 18.21
C GLN A 102 -15.12 -11.20 17.34
N ALA A 103 -14.96 -11.38 16.03
CA ALA A 103 -16.07 -11.67 15.13
C ALA A 103 -16.82 -12.94 15.56
N HIS A 104 -16.08 -14.00 15.92
CA HIS A 104 -16.68 -15.22 16.46
C HIS A 104 -17.44 -15.00 17.78
N THR A 105 -16.90 -14.20 18.70
CA THR A 105 -17.57 -13.91 19.98
C THR A 105 -18.84 -13.07 19.81
N LEU A 106 -18.91 -12.24 18.77
CA LEU A 106 -20.07 -11.44 18.42
C LEU A 106 -21.09 -12.20 17.56
N GLY A 107 -20.80 -13.45 17.17
CA GLY A 107 -21.68 -14.25 16.31
C GLY A 107 -21.72 -13.78 14.84
N VAL A 108 -20.77 -12.93 14.42
CA VAL A 108 -20.62 -12.44 13.04
C VAL A 108 -19.64 -13.34 12.30
N VAL A 109 -19.95 -13.67 11.06
CA VAL A 109 -19.08 -14.52 10.22
C VAL A 109 -17.84 -13.73 9.79
N PRO A 110 -16.60 -14.15 10.17
CA PRO A 110 -15.39 -13.47 9.72
C PRO A 110 -15.01 -13.89 8.31
N HIS A 111 -14.45 -12.95 7.54
CA HIS A 111 -13.82 -13.24 6.26
C HIS A 111 -12.33 -13.56 6.47
N TYR A 112 -11.97 -14.83 6.45
CA TYR A 112 -10.59 -15.31 6.66
C TYR A 112 -9.59 -14.91 5.58
N LEU A 113 -10.07 -14.54 4.39
CA LEU A 113 -9.23 -14.16 3.24
C LEU A 113 -9.10 -12.64 3.07
N SER A 114 -9.63 -11.84 3.99
CA SER A 114 -9.55 -10.38 3.95
C SER A 114 -8.11 -9.88 3.82
N PHE A 115 -7.21 -10.45 4.64
CA PHE A 115 -5.79 -10.13 4.59
C PHE A 115 -5.20 -10.33 3.19
N LEU A 116 -5.39 -11.51 2.61
CA LEU A 116 -4.85 -11.83 1.30
C LEU A 116 -5.46 -10.93 0.20
N LYS A 117 -6.78 -10.75 0.23
CA LYS A 117 -7.53 -9.93 -0.72
C LYS A 117 -6.99 -8.50 -0.77
N TYR A 118 -6.93 -7.82 0.37
CA TYR A 118 -6.50 -6.42 0.42
C TYR A 118 -5.00 -6.25 0.20
N THR A 119 -4.18 -7.20 0.63
CA THR A 119 -2.74 -7.19 0.35
C THR A 119 -2.47 -7.27 -1.16
N VAL A 120 -3.08 -8.23 -1.85
CA VAL A 120 -2.85 -8.45 -3.29
C VAL A 120 -3.44 -7.33 -4.13
N ILE A 121 -4.65 -6.86 -3.81
CA ILE A 121 -5.36 -5.87 -4.63
C ILE A 121 -4.88 -4.44 -4.35
N TRP A 122 -4.40 -4.17 -3.14
CA TRP A 122 -4.07 -2.81 -2.72
C TRP A 122 -2.58 -2.61 -2.43
N LEU A 123 -2.00 -3.30 -1.46
CA LEU A 123 -0.63 -3.02 -1.00
C LEU A 123 0.43 -3.36 -2.04
N ILE A 124 0.33 -4.51 -2.70
CA ILE A 124 1.31 -4.94 -3.70
C ILE A 124 1.36 -3.99 -4.90
N PRO A 125 0.25 -3.61 -5.56
CA PRO A 125 0.28 -2.72 -6.71
C PRO A 125 0.85 -1.34 -6.38
N ILE A 126 0.47 -0.75 -5.24
CA ILE A 126 0.99 0.56 -4.82
C ILE A 126 2.49 0.50 -4.58
N THR A 127 2.94 -0.48 -3.80
CA THR A 127 4.37 -0.66 -3.49
C THR A 127 5.17 -0.90 -4.77
N ALA A 128 4.69 -1.77 -5.65
CA ALA A 128 5.31 -2.08 -6.92
C ALA A 128 5.44 -0.83 -7.80
N TRP A 129 4.40 -0.02 -7.90
CA TRP A 129 4.42 1.22 -8.68
C TRP A 129 5.46 2.22 -8.16
N ILE A 130 5.44 2.50 -6.86
CA ILE A 130 6.39 3.44 -6.25
C ILE A 130 7.83 2.95 -6.39
N MET A 131 8.05 1.65 -6.24
CA MET A 131 9.35 1.04 -6.46
C MET A 131 9.83 1.18 -7.91
N ALA A 132 8.95 0.92 -8.89
CA ALA A 132 9.29 1.07 -10.31
C ALA A 132 9.66 2.52 -10.64
N LEU A 133 8.88 3.48 -10.15
CA LEU A 133 9.16 4.91 -10.32
C LEU A 133 10.49 5.31 -9.68
N SER A 134 10.76 4.82 -8.46
CA SER A 134 12.00 5.10 -7.73
C SER A 134 13.23 4.51 -8.44
N TYR A 135 13.12 3.28 -8.96
CA TYR A 135 14.19 2.67 -9.75
C TYR A 135 14.48 3.46 -11.03
N LEU A 136 13.43 3.81 -11.78
CA LEU A 136 13.57 4.58 -13.01
C LEU A 136 14.29 5.90 -12.76
N LEU A 137 13.85 6.65 -11.74
CA LEU A 137 14.45 7.92 -11.41
C LEU A 137 15.86 7.78 -10.83
N ALA A 138 16.15 6.74 -10.07
CA ALA A 138 17.48 6.48 -9.53
C ALA A 138 18.51 6.13 -10.63
N GLU A 139 18.07 5.50 -11.72
CA GLU A 139 18.94 5.26 -12.87
C GLU A 139 19.14 6.53 -13.74
N LEU A 140 18.09 7.31 -13.95
CA LEU A 140 18.12 8.51 -14.78
C LEU A 140 18.79 9.72 -14.11
N THR A 141 18.78 9.77 -12.77
CA THR A 141 19.21 10.95 -12.02
C THR A 141 20.29 10.64 -10.99
N ASN A 142 20.94 11.68 -10.46
CA ASN A 142 22.04 11.55 -9.49
C ASN A 142 21.56 11.50 -8.02
N GLY A 143 20.53 10.74 -7.72
CA GLY A 143 20.17 10.38 -6.36
C GLY A 143 19.16 11.30 -5.67
N VAL A 144 19.37 12.61 -5.63
CA VAL A 144 18.50 13.55 -4.88
C VAL A 144 17.12 13.65 -5.53
N ILE A 145 17.07 13.82 -6.84
CA ILE A 145 15.80 13.90 -7.59
C ILE A 145 15.02 12.59 -7.50
N ALA A 146 15.73 11.46 -7.47
CA ALA A 146 15.12 10.14 -7.30
C ALA A 146 14.44 9.93 -5.95
N VAL A 147 14.78 10.73 -4.94
CA VAL A 147 14.06 10.75 -3.65
C VAL A 147 12.91 11.75 -3.67
N ILE A 148 13.20 12.98 -4.12
CA ILE A 148 12.25 14.10 -4.00
C ILE A 148 11.00 13.85 -4.84
N VAL A 149 11.15 13.40 -6.10
CA VAL A 149 10.01 13.25 -7.01
C VAL A 149 9.04 12.16 -6.57
N PRO A 150 9.46 10.91 -6.23
CA PRO A 150 8.54 9.91 -5.72
C PRO A 150 7.95 10.27 -4.36
N ALA A 151 8.75 10.89 -3.46
CA ALA A 151 8.24 11.32 -2.15
C ALA A 151 7.17 12.42 -2.29
N LEU A 152 7.41 13.40 -3.16
CA LEU A 152 6.42 14.43 -3.48
C LEU A 152 5.17 13.85 -4.12
N TYR A 153 5.32 12.87 -5.01
CA TYR A 153 4.20 12.17 -5.62
C TYR A 153 3.35 11.44 -4.56
N VAL A 154 3.96 10.70 -3.63
CA VAL A 154 3.27 10.03 -2.53
C VAL A 154 2.55 11.05 -1.65
N PHE A 155 3.25 12.11 -1.24
CA PHE A 155 2.71 13.16 -0.40
C PHE A 155 1.52 13.87 -1.06
N LEU A 156 1.64 14.25 -2.33
CA LEU A 156 0.54 14.88 -3.07
C LEU A 156 -0.64 13.92 -3.27
N SER A 157 -0.39 12.64 -3.53
CA SER A 157 -1.44 11.63 -3.67
C SER A 157 -2.23 11.43 -2.38
N ASP A 158 -1.54 11.45 -1.23
CA ASP A 158 -2.16 11.32 0.08
C ASP A 158 -2.89 12.59 0.51
N LEU A 159 -2.25 13.75 0.38
CA LEU A 159 -2.81 15.05 0.76
C LEU A 159 -3.96 15.47 -0.16
N ALA A 160 -3.85 15.27 -1.46
CA ALA A 160 -4.91 15.58 -2.43
C ALA A 160 -6.16 14.73 -2.20
N SER A 161 -6.01 13.53 -1.66
CA SER A 161 -7.14 12.69 -1.25
C SER A 161 -7.93 13.29 -0.08
N SER A 162 -7.27 14.06 0.78
CA SER A 162 -7.83 14.61 2.04
C SER A 162 -8.36 16.05 1.88
N ILE A 163 -7.68 16.90 1.11
CA ILE A 163 -7.91 18.36 1.09
C ILE A 163 -8.49 18.83 -0.23
N LEU A 164 -8.03 18.28 -1.33
CA LEU A 164 -8.50 18.63 -2.67
C LEU A 164 -9.60 17.66 -3.09
N VAL A 165 -10.81 18.00 -2.74
CA VAL A 165 -12.03 17.31 -3.20
C VAL A 165 -12.13 17.47 -4.72
N GLY A 166 -11.51 16.58 -5.45
CA GLY A 166 -11.60 16.50 -6.89
C GLY A 166 -11.23 15.08 -7.34
N ASN A 167 -12.03 14.50 -8.21
CA ASN A 167 -11.73 13.25 -8.89
C ASN A 167 -10.54 13.44 -9.85
N TRP A 168 -9.35 13.55 -9.30
CA TRP A 168 -8.14 13.47 -10.11
C TRP A 168 -7.95 12.00 -10.51
N GLY A 169 -8.05 11.71 -11.80
CA GLY A 169 -7.93 10.36 -12.36
C GLY A 169 -6.57 9.68 -12.18
N LEU A 170 -5.61 10.34 -11.55
CA LEU A 170 -4.27 9.86 -11.22
C LEU A 170 -4.08 9.51 -9.74
N LYS A 171 -5.17 9.26 -9.01
CA LYS A 171 -5.07 8.76 -7.62
C LYS A 171 -4.59 7.31 -7.61
N LEU A 172 -3.28 7.13 -7.59
CA LEU A 172 -2.67 5.81 -7.44
C LEU A 172 -2.66 5.30 -6.00
N MET A 173 -2.98 6.18 -5.03
CA MET A 173 -3.18 5.83 -3.62
C MET A 173 -4.57 6.28 -3.19
N PRO A 174 -5.64 5.56 -3.54
CA PRO A 174 -6.96 5.88 -3.05
C PRO A 174 -7.04 5.58 -1.56
N ARG A 175 -7.49 6.55 -0.77
CA ARG A 175 -7.94 6.29 0.60
C ARG A 175 -9.35 5.72 0.55
N TRP A 176 -9.46 4.46 0.88
CA TRP A 176 -10.70 3.69 0.76
C TRP A 176 -11.53 3.68 2.04
N ASN A 177 -10.98 4.26 3.11
CA ASN A 177 -11.49 3.93 4.42
C ASN A 177 -12.64 4.78 4.83
N THR A 178 -13.17 5.78 4.48
CA THR A 178 -14.29 6.33 5.29
C THR A 178 -15.13 7.45 4.72
N PHE A 179 -14.71 8.19 3.78
CA PHE A 179 -15.42 9.42 3.45
C PHE A 179 -15.56 9.65 1.94
N GLY A 180 -16.01 8.65 1.21
CA GLY A 180 -16.27 8.86 -0.20
C GLY A 180 -16.79 7.62 -0.93
N ASN A 181 -17.23 7.82 -2.17
CA ASN A 181 -17.76 6.77 -3.06
C ASN A 181 -16.79 5.58 -3.27
N ALA A 182 -15.52 5.73 -2.92
CA ALA A 182 -14.52 4.68 -3.05
C ALA A 182 -14.70 3.55 -2.02
N GLY A 183 -15.10 3.84 -0.77
CA GLY A 183 -15.44 2.82 0.22
C GLY A 183 -16.62 1.96 -0.23
N LYS A 184 -17.63 2.56 -0.81
CA LYS A 184 -18.80 1.87 -1.37
C LYS A 184 -18.46 0.91 -2.51
N PHE A 185 -17.42 1.19 -3.28
CA PHE A 185 -16.99 0.32 -4.38
C PHE A 185 -16.53 -1.05 -3.91
N PHE A 186 -15.83 -1.13 -2.78
CA PHE A 186 -15.43 -2.42 -2.20
C PHE A 186 -16.59 -3.12 -1.50
N GLN A 187 -17.50 -2.37 -0.87
CA GLN A 187 -18.71 -2.91 -0.26
C GLN A 187 -19.66 -3.54 -1.27
N GLN A 188 -19.82 -2.94 -2.44
CA GLN A 188 -20.74 -3.42 -3.49
C GLN A 188 -20.20 -4.63 -4.28
N ARG A 189 -18.95 -5.00 -4.13
CA ARG A 189 -18.28 -6.06 -4.90
C ARG A 189 -18.00 -7.34 -4.11
N ASN A 190 -18.53 -7.45 -2.90
CA ASN A 190 -18.48 -8.67 -2.09
C ASN A 190 -19.65 -9.60 -2.37
#